data_0b80f82e2847fab3d542fee751d5698b
#
_entry.id   0b80f82e2847fab3d542fee751d5698b
#
_cell.length_a   1.000
_cell.length_b   1.000
_cell.length_c   1.000
_cell.angle_alpha   90.00
_cell.angle_beta   90.00
_cell.angle_gamma   90.00
#
_symmetry.space_group_name_H-M   'P 1'
#
loop_
_entity.id
_entity.type
_entity.pdbx_description
1 polymer ?
#
loop_
_entity_poly.entity_id
_entity_poly.type
_entity_poly.pdbx_seq_one_letter_code
_entity_poly.pdbx_strand_id
1 'polypeptide(L)'
;MSETISKHDTENEKKIAQEWFRELRDQFCNKFEEIDGGKFTRKTWKHSGEGGGEMSTLKGAVFEKVGVNISTVKGEFKEDFRKQISGTEEAPNYWASGISVVAHMQSPFVPAFHFNTRFIQTGQKWFGGGADMTPSILNEEDVNFFHKS
;
A
#
# COMPACT_ATOMS: atom_id res chain seq x y z
N MET A 1 11.31 -31.47 11.16
CA MET A 1 10.18 -31.48 10.22
C MET A 1 9.31 -30.22 10.29
N SER A 2 9.02 -29.65 11.45
CA SER A 2 8.15 -28.47 11.56
C SER A 2 8.74 -27.17 10.98
N GLU A 3 10.03 -26.93 11.12
CA GLU A 3 10.69 -25.71 10.60
C GLU A 3 10.75 -25.62 9.07
N THR A 4 10.86 -26.76 8.38
CA THR A 4 10.97 -26.77 6.91
C THR A 4 9.62 -26.48 6.25
N ILE A 5 8.53 -26.99 6.80
CA ILE A 5 7.16 -26.74 6.34
C ILE A 5 6.81 -25.27 6.55
N SER A 6 7.12 -24.71 7.72
CA SER A 6 6.85 -23.30 8.06
C SER A 6 7.55 -22.29 7.14
N LYS A 7 8.81 -22.54 6.75
CA LYS A 7 9.55 -21.64 5.84
C LYS A 7 9.01 -21.67 4.41
N HIS A 8 8.64 -22.85 3.92
CA HIS A 8 8.10 -23.00 2.55
C HIS A 8 6.74 -22.33 2.42
N ASP A 9 5.87 -22.46 3.42
CA ASP A 9 4.58 -21.79 3.46
C ASP A 9 4.74 -20.26 3.46
N THR A 10 5.68 -19.74 4.23
CA THR A 10 5.94 -18.31 4.34
C THR A 10 6.43 -17.68 3.03
N GLU A 11 7.31 -18.32 2.29
CA GLU A 11 7.76 -17.81 0.99
C GLU A 11 6.64 -17.83 -0.05
N ASN A 12 5.77 -18.84 0.00
CA ASN A 12 4.58 -18.89 -0.84
C ASN A 12 3.59 -17.77 -0.51
N GLU A 13 3.34 -17.50 0.77
CA GLU A 13 2.49 -16.38 1.22
C GLU A 13 3.03 -15.02 0.75
N LYS A 14 4.34 -14.79 0.84
CA LYS A 14 4.98 -13.58 0.31
C LYS A 14 4.75 -13.40 -1.18
N LYS A 15 4.89 -14.48 -1.94
CA LYS A 15 4.65 -14.47 -3.39
C LYS A 15 3.20 -14.13 -3.71
N ILE A 16 2.25 -14.78 -3.05
CA ILE A 16 0.82 -14.52 -3.21
C ILE A 16 0.49 -13.07 -2.86
N ALA A 17 1.02 -12.54 -1.76
CA ALA A 17 0.80 -11.15 -1.38
C ALA A 17 1.35 -10.17 -2.42
N GLN A 18 2.54 -10.42 -2.97
CA GLN A 18 3.11 -9.58 -4.02
C GLN A 18 2.29 -9.61 -5.31
N GLU A 19 1.81 -10.78 -5.72
CA GLU A 19 0.96 -10.94 -6.90
C GLU A 19 -0.36 -10.19 -6.69
N TRP A 20 -0.98 -10.35 -5.52
CA TRP A 20 -2.19 -9.64 -5.14
C TRP A 20 -2.01 -8.11 -5.18
N PHE A 21 -0.94 -7.57 -4.64
CA PHE A 21 -0.71 -6.11 -4.67
C PHE A 21 -0.47 -5.57 -6.08
N ARG A 22 0.11 -6.35 -6.99
CA ARG A 22 0.21 -5.98 -8.42
C ARG A 22 -1.16 -5.94 -9.09
N GLU A 23 -1.97 -6.96 -8.86
CA GLU A 23 -3.34 -7.03 -9.37
C GLU A 23 -4.19 -5.88 -8.83
N LEU A 24 -4.14 -5.63 -7.52
CA LEU A 24 -4.86 -4.54 -6.88
C LEU A 24 -4.43 -3.16 -7.42
N ARG A 25 -3.11 -2.94 -7.63
CA ARG A 25 -2.61 -1.75 -8.32
C ARG A 25 -3.24 -1.58 -9.70
N ASP A 26 -3.30 -2.63 -10.50
CA ASP A 26 -3.86 -2.58 -11.85
C ASP A 26 -5.37 -2.28 -11.81
N GLN A 27 -6.10 -2.86 -10.87
CA GLN A 27 -7.52 -2.55 -10.66
C GLN A 27 -7.73 -1.08 -10.31
N PHE A 28 -6.96 -0.52 -9.37
CA PHE A 28 -7.02 0.90 -9.03
C PHE A 28 -6.67 1.78 -10.22
N CYS A 29 -5.57 1.51 -10.92
CA CYS A 29 -5.15 2.27 -12.08
C CYS A 29 -6.24 2.28 -13.17
N ASN A 30 -6.78 1.12 -13.51
CA ASN A 30 -7.83 1.00 -14.51
C ASN A 30 -9.09 1.80 -14.11
N LYS A 31 -9.49 1.73 -12.84
CA LYS A 31 -10.67 2.46 -12.36
C LYS A 31 -10.47 3.99 -12.38
N PHE A 32 -9.32 4.45 -11.95
CA PHE A 32 -9.01 5.89 -12.03
C PHE A 32 -8.88 6.38 -13.48
N GLU A 33 -8.31 5.60 -14.39
CA GLU A 33 -8.27 5.92 -15.82
C GLU A 33 -9.66 5.97 -16.45
N GLU A 34 -10.55 5.06 -16.06
CA GLU A 34 -11.95 5.06 -16.50
C GLU A 34 -12.68 6.34 -16.07
N ILE A 35 -12.46 6.81 -14.84
CA ILE A 35 -13.09 8.02 -14.30
C ILE A 35 -12.52 9.30 -14.93
N ASP A 36 -11.20 9.37 -15.10
CA ASP A 36 -10.49 10.57 -15.57
C ASP A 36 -10.44 10.71 -17.09
N GLY A 37 -10.34 9.60 -17.80
CA GLY A 37 -10.03 9.55 -19.23
C GLY A 37 -8.52 9.65 -19.53
N GLY A 38 -7.70 9.94 -18.54
CA GLY A 38 -6.24 10.01 -18.66
C GLY A 38 -5.55 8.63 -18.55
N LYS A 39 -4.21 8.65 -18.53
CA LYS A 39 -3.38 7.44 -18.41
C LYS A 39 -2.33 7.57 -17.33
N PHE A 40 -2.08 6.47 -16.61
CA PHE A 40 -0.98 6.39 -15.65
C PHE A 40 0.38 6.32 -16.36
N THR A 41 1.34 7.03 -15.80
CA THR A 41 2.76 6.82 -16.05
C THR A 41 3.34 5.98 -14.92
N ARG A 42 4.23 5.03 -15.24
CA ARG A 42 4.83 4.13 -14.25
C ARG A 42 6.34 4.32 -14.18
N LYS A 43 6.88 4.32 -12.98
CA LYS A 43 8.33 4.42 -12.72
C LYS A 43 8.72 3.46 -11.60
N THR A 44 9.64 2.56 -11.90
CA THR A 44 10.25 1.68 -10.90
C THR A 44 11.33 2.41 -10.11
N TRP A 45 11.52 2.00 -8.87
CA TRP A 45 12.58 2.49 -8.00
C TRP A 45 13.17 1.32 -7.21
N LYS A 46 14.42 1.49 -6.77
CA LYS A 46 15.13 0.53 -5.93
C LYS A 46 15.26 1.09 -4.52
N HIS A 47 15.08 0.22 -3.53
CA HIS A 47 15.34 0.55 -2.13
C HIS A 47 16.86 0.57 -1.87
N SER A 48 17.32 1.41 -0.94
CA SER A 48 18.73 1.48 -0.54
C SER A 48 19.26 0.19 0.13
N GLY A 49 18.33 -0.64 0.67
CA GLY A 49 18.59 -2.01 1.09
C GLY A 49 18.25 -2.98 -0.04
N GLU A 50 17.47 -4.05 0.28
CA GLU A 50 16.96 -4.96 -0.74
C GLU A 50 15.49 -4.67 -1.08
N GLY A 51 15.15 -4.80 -2.37
CA GLY A 51 13.82 -4.59 -2.87
C GLY A 51 13.64 -3.26 -3.60
N GLY A 52 12.41 -2.83 -3.69
CA GLY A 52 12.00 -1.63 -4.41
C GLY A 52 10.50 -1.58 -4.62
N GLY A 53 10.10 -0.83 -5.62
CA GLY A 53 8.68 -0.69 -5.94
C GLY A 53 8.43 -0.03 -7.28
N GLU A 54 7.16 0.24 -7.53
CA GLU A 54 6.70 0.96 -8.70
C GLU A 54 5.75 2.06 -8.26
N MET A 55 6.00 3.26 -8.73
CA MET A 55 5.10 4.40 -8.64
C MET A 55 4.28 4.50 -9.92
N SER A 56 2.97 4.54 -9.78
CA SER A 56 2.04 4.83 -10.87
C SER A 56 1.41 6.19 -10.59
N THR A 57 1.51 7.14 -11.51
CA THR A 57 1.03 8.50 -11.33
C THR A 57 0.13 8.92 -12.49
N LEU A 58 -1.05 9.47 -12.18
CA LEU A 58 -1.96 10.08 -13.13
C LEU A 58 -2.18 11.54 -12.73
N LYS A 59 -2.22 12.41 -13.72
CA LYS A 59 -2.71 13.80 -13.64
C LYS A 59 -3.64 14.02 -14.80
N GLY A 60 -4.83 14.50 -14.53
CA GLY A 60 -5.86 14.61 -15.57
C GLY A 60 -6.95 15.63 -15.29
N ALA A 61 -8.08 15.44 -15.93
CA ALA A 61 -9.18 16.41 -15.89
C ALA A 61 -9.99 16.34 -14.58
N VAL A 62 -10.17 15.16 -14.03
CA VAL A 62 -10.89 14.91 -12.77
C VAL A 62 -9.96 14.94 -11.58
N PHE A 63 -8.79 14.31 -11.74
CA PHE A 63 -7.79 14.22 -10.69
C PHE A 63 -6.65 15.22 -10.91
N GLU A 64 -6.38 16.06 -9.91
CA GLU A 64 -5.17 16.85 -9.86
C GLU A 64 -3.95 15.94 -9.82
N LYS A 65 -4.01 14.92 -8.98
CA LYS A 65 -2.98 13.88 -8.90
C LYS A 65 -3.49 12.62 -8.24
N VAL A 66 -3.22 11.49 -8.86
CA VAL A 66 -3.37 10.15 -8.26
C VAL A 66 -2.01 9.49 -8.21
N GLY A 67 -1.69 8.87 -7.08
CA GLY A 67 -0.57 7.97 -6.92
C GLY A 67 -1.06 6.59 -6.50
N VAL A 68 -0.69 5.55 -7.26
CA VAL A 68 -0.90 4.15 -6.89
C VAL A 68 0.46 3.48 -6.85
N ASN A 69 0.93 3.17 -5.65
CA ASN A 69 2.31 2.75 -5.43
C ASN A 69 2.33 1.38 -4.78
N ILE A 70 3.14 0.49 -5.32
CA ILE A 70 3.44 -0.81 -4.71
C ILE A 70 4.91 -0.89 -4.35
N SER A 71 5.21 -1.59 -3.28
CA SER A 71 6.59 -1.83 -2.86
C SER A 71 6.75 -3.21 -2.21
N THR A 72 7.95 -3.75 -2.34
CA THR A 72 8.41 -4.89 -1.57
C THR A 72 9.82 -4.59 -1.09
N VAL A 73 10.01 -4.56 0.21
CA VAL A 73 11.28 -4.21 0.84
C VAL A 73 11.63 -5.21 1.93
N LYS A 74 12.92 -5.43 2.14
CA LYS A 74 13.44 -6.22 3.27
C LYS A 74 14.66 -5.53 3.85
N GLY A 75 14.91 -5.78 5.11
CA GLY A 75 16.02 -5.19 5.83
C GLY A 75 16.04 -5.61 7.29
N GLU A 76 16.78 -4.85 8.07
CA GLU A 76 16.87 -5.02 9.51
C GLU A 76 16.38 -3.75 10.21
N PHE A 77 15.58 -3.92 11.27
CA PHE A 77 15.21 -2.82 12.12
C PHE A 77 16.40 -2.36 12.98
N LYS A 78 16.58 -1.04 13.07
CA LYS A 78 17.50 -0.45 14.03
C LYS A 78 17.09 -0.80 15.45
N GLU A 79 18.05 -0.91 16.35
CA GLU A 79 17.85 -1.37 17.74
C GLU A 79 16.75 -0.60 18.50
N ASP A 80 16.66 0.71 18.29
CA ASP A 80 15.67 1.58 18.90
C ASP A 80 14.22 1.25 18.50
N PHE A 81 14.02 0.70 17.30
CA PHE A 81 12.69 0.34 16.77
C PHE A 81 12.27 -1.09 17.14
N ARG A 82 13.22 -1.97 17.47
CA ARG A 82 12.92 -3.38 17.77
C ARG A 82 11.96 -3.55 18.94
N LYS A 83 12.07 -2.69 19.95
CA LYS A 83 11.21 -2.73 21.15
C LYS A 83 9.75 -2.36 20.89
N GLN A 84 9.44 -1.78 19.74
CA GLN A 84 8.11 -1.28 19.38
C GLN A 84 7.39 -2.18 18.35
N ILE A 85 8.07 -3.18 17.81
CA ILE A 85 7.55 -3.99 16.71
C ILE A 85 7.54 -5.45 17.11
N SER A 86 6.37 -6.07 17.11
CA SER A 86 6.18 -7.46 17.47
C SER A 86 7.03 -8.40 16.60
N GLY A 87 7.64 -9.40 17.22
CA GLY A 87 8.43 -10.44 16.55
C GLY A 87 9.84 -10.01 16.15
N THR A 88 10.33 -8.86 16.62
CA THR A 88 11.71 -8.42 16.38
C THR A 88 12.64 -8.66 17.57
N GLU A 89 12.12 -9.20 18.68
CA GLU A 89 12.89 -9.52 19.87
C GLU A 89 13.96 -10.59 19.60
N GLU A 90 13.61 -11.60 18.78
CA GLU A 90 14.49 -12.71 18.43
C GLU A 90 15.25 -12.51 17.13
N ALA A 91 14.65 -11.77 16.16
CA ALA A 91 15.22 -11.53 14.85
C ALA A 91 14.94 -10.12 14.36
N PRO A 92 15.99 -9.30 14.06
CA PRO A 92 15.82 -7.92 13.63
C PRO A 92 15.29 -7.78 12.21
N ASN A 93 15.23 -8.87 11.47
CA ASN A 93 14.91 -8.87 10.05
C ASN A 93 13.43 -8.64 9.81
N TYR A 94 13.12 -7.87 8.78
CA TYR A 94 11.75 -7.71 8.28
C TYR A 94 11.67 -7.90 6.77
N TRP A 95 10.50 -8.32 6.34
CA TRP A 95 10.04 -8.27 4.98
C TRP A 95 8.67 -7.61 4.95
N ALA A 96 8.44 -6.69 4.03
CA ALA A 96 7.16 -6.00 3.89
C ALA A 96 6.83 -5.79 2.42
N SER A 97 5.59 -6.08 2.05
CA SER A 97 5.03 -5.74 0.75
C SER A 97 3.69 -5.05 0.93
N GLY A 98 3.36 -4.11 0.05
CA GLY A 98 2.11 -3.38 0.18
C GLY A 98 1.80 -2.46 -0.98
N ILE A 99 0.61 -1.86 -0.89
CA ILE A 99 0.10 -0.85 -1.79
C ILE A 99 -0.27 0.41 -0.99
N SER A 100 -0.05 1.57 -1.58
CA SER A 100 -0.52 2.87 -1.09
C SER A 100 -1.15 3.64 -2.23
N VAL A 101 -2.33 4.19 -1.98
CA VAL A 101 -3.10 4.97 -2.93
C VAL A 101 -3.42 6.33 -2.33
N VAL A 102 -3.17 7.39 -3.08
CA VAL A 102 -3.57 8.75 -2.74
C VAL A 102 -4.19 9.39 -3.98
N ALA A 103 -5.39 9.92 -3.84
CA ALA A 103 -6.07 10.63 -4.91
C ALA A 103 -6.50 12.02 -4.44
N HIS A 104 -6.01 13.06 -5.13
CA HIS A 104 -6.44 14.44 -4.99
C HIS A 104 -7.23 14.85 -6.22
N MET A 105 -8.41 15.41 -6.00
CA MET A 105 -9.33 15.82 -7.06
C MET A 105 -9.08 17.28 -7.48
N GLN A 106 -9.44 17.63 -8.71
CA GLN A 106 -9.45 19.02 -9.16
C GLN A 106 -10.51 19.84 -8.39
N SER A 107 -11.66 19.23 -8.11
CA SER A 107 -12.72 19.87 -7.36
C SER A 107 -12.47 19.86 -5.85
N PRO A 108 -12.51 21.00 -5.15
CA PRO A 108 -12.40 21.05 -3.70
C PRO A 108 -13.64 20.49 -2.97
N PHE A 109 -14.73 20.22 -3.68
CA PHE A 109 -15.94 19.62 -3.11
C PHE A 109 -15.85 18.12 -2.98
N VAL A 110 -14.90 17.47 -3.65
CA VAL A 110 -14.69 16.03 -3.56
C VAL A 110 -13.51 15.76 -2.63
N PRO A 111 -13.72 15.00 -1.54
CA PRO A 111 -12.66 14.71 -0.57
C PRO A 111 -11.46 14.02 -1.19
N ALA A 112 -10.26 14.31 -0.70
CA ALA A 112 -9.08 13.54 -1.00
C ALA A 112 -9.24 12.13 -0.41
N PHE A 113 -8.82 11.13 -1.16
CA PHE A 113 -8.88 9.72 -0.78
C PHE A 113 -7.49 9.18 -0.51
N HIS A 114 -7.35 8.46 0.60
CA HIS A 114 -6.14 7.73 0.95
C HIS A 114 -6.49 6.30 1.35
N PHE A 115 -5.71 5.35 0.85
CA PHE A 115 -5.83 3.94 1.18
C PHE A 115 -4.45 3.31 1.22
N ASN A 116 -4.22 2.42 2.17
CA ASN A 116 -3.04 1.57 2.15
C ASN A 116 -3.33 0.22 2.81
N THR A 117 -2.64 -0.80 2.34
CA THR A 117 -2.55 -2.09 3.05
C THR A 117 -1.20 -2.73 2.78
N ARG A 118 -0.72 -3.51 3.73
CA ARG A 118 0.58 -4.17 3.65
C ARG A 118 0.57 -5.51 4.37
N PHE A 119 1.35 -6.43 3.86
CA PHE A 119 1.73 -7.65 4.53
C PHE A 119 3.15 -7.47 5.10
N ILE A 120 3.29 -7.68 6.39
CA ILE A 120 4.56 -7.54 7.11
C ILE A 120 4.89 -8.88 7.74
N GLN A 121 6.16 -9.25 7.64
CA GLN A 121 6.74 -10.40 8.31
C GLN A 121 8.01 -10.01 9.04
N THR A 122 8.05 -10.38 10.29
CA THR A 122 9.21 -10.38 11.20
C THR A 122 9.36 -11.79 11.77
N GLY A 123 9.59 -11.99 13.06
CA GLY A 123 9.32 -13.25 13.76
C GLY A 123 7.82 -13.62 13.81
N GLN A 124 6.95 -12.63 13.50
CA GLN A 124 5.50 -12.79 13.33
C GLN A 124 5.09 -12.29 11.94
N LYS A 125 3.84 -12.54 11.55
CA LYS A 125 3.30 -12.07 10.28
C LYS A 125 1.90 -11.53 10.46
N TRP A 126 1.58 -10.41 9.76
CA TRP A 126 0.24 -9.79 9.80
C TRP A 126 -0.02 -8.92 8.58
N PHE A 127 -1.30 -8.67 8.32
CA PHE A 127 -1.74 -7.58 7.45
C PHE A 127 -2.11 -6.36 8.30
N GLY A 128 -1.83 -5.17 7.78
CA GLY A 128 -2.27 -3.92 8.35
C GLY A 128 -2.54 -2.90 7.27
N GLY A 129 -3.42 -1.95 7.56
CA GLY A 129 -3.76 -0.91 6.61
C GLY A 129 -4.89 -0.03 7.11
N GLY A 130 -5.32 0.89 6.26
CA GLY A 130 -6.41 1.80 6.55
C GLY A 130 -6.83 2.57 5.31
N ALA A 131 -7.97 3.22 5.44
CA ALA A 131 -8.49 4.15 4.45
C ALA A 131 -9.03 5.39 5.16
N ASP A 132 -8.89 6.54 4.51
CA ASP A 132 -9.49 7.79 4.96
C ASP A 132 -9.94 8.64 3.78
N MET A 133 -10.90 9.51 4.06
CA MET A 133 -11.30 10.59 3.17
C MET A 133 -11.18 11.91 3.91
N THR A 134 -10.44 12.85 3.33
CA THR A 134 -10.18 14.16 3.92
C THR A 134 -10.85 15.26 3.09
N PRO A 135 -12.00 15.81 3.54
CA PRO A 135 -12.69 16.86 2.83
C PRO A 135 -11.96 18.21 2.98
N SER A 136 -11.86 18.97 1.89
CA SER A 136 -11.50 20.40 1.95
C SER A 136 -12.69 21.26 2.34
N ILE A 137 -13.88 20.86 1.90
CA ILE A 137 -15.17 21.47 2.25
C ILE A 137 -16.03 20.35 2.84
N LEU A 138 -16.43 20.53 4.10
CA LEU A 138 -17.19 19.51 4.82
C LEU A 138 -18.57 19.31 4.20
N ASN A 139 -18.91 18.06 3.93
CA ASN A 139 -20.24 17.57 3.55
C ASN A 139 -20.61 16.41 4.48
N GLU A 140 -21.62 16.61 5.33
CA GLU A 140 -22.05 15.64 6.31
C GLU A 140 -22.64 14.36 5.69
N GLU A 141 -23.24 14.45 4.50
CA GLU A 141 -23.78 13.29 3.79
C GLU A 141 -22.64 12.38 3.34
N ASP A 142 -21.56 12.93 2.78
CA ASP A 142 -20.39 12.18 2.35
C ASP A 142 -19.68 11.52 3.54
N VAL A 143 -19.54 12.25 4.65
CA VAL A 143 -18.97 11.72 5.90
C VAL A 143 -19.78 10.54 6.40
N ASN A 144 -21.11 10.66 6.46
CA ASN A 144 -21.99 9.61 6.91
C ASN A 144 -21.99 8.40 5.97
N PHE A 145 -21.90 8.62 4.66
CA PHE A 145 -21.78 7.56 3.68
C PHE A 145 -20.49 6.76 3.87
N PHE A 146 -19.35 7.44 3.97
CA PHE A 146 -18.05 6.81 4.15
C PHE A 146 -17.97 5.98 5.44
N HIS A 147 -18.48 6.51 6.56
CA HIS A 147 -18.43 5.79 7.83
C HIS A 147 -19.39 4.60 7.94
N LYS A 148 -20.35 4.48 7.04
CA LYS A 148 -21.31 3.35 6.98
C LYS A 148 -20.89 2.25 5.99
N SER A 149 -19.88 2.55 5.15
CA SER A 149 -19.33 1.62 4.16
C SER A 149 -18.29 0.71 4.79
#